data_34e7c2b0da6665899af3fc055dde3752
#
_entry.id   34e7c2b0da6665899af3fc055dde3752
#
_cell.length_a   1.000
_cell.length_b   1.000
_cell.length_c   1.000
_cell.angle_alpha   90.00
_cell.angle_beta   90.00
_cell.angle_gamma   90.00
#
_symmetry.space_group_name_H-M   'P 1'
#
loop_
_entity.id
_entity.type
_entity.pdbx_description
1 polymer ?
#
loop_
_entity_poly.entity_id
_entity_poly.type
_entity_poly.pdbx_seq_one_letter_code
_entity_poly.pdbx_strand_id
1 'polypeptide(L)'
;MVQYSLWLAAVLFALGVLGVVIRRNAIILFMCVELMLNAANLAFVALSRVVGMDGQVFVFFVMTVAAAEAAVGLAIVIALFRHAESVDTGDFNLLRW
;
A
#
# COMPACT_ATOMS: atom_id res chain seq x y z
N MET A 1 -6.14 -14.14 -19.86
CA MET A 1 -5.05 -13.35 -19.25
C MET A 1 -5.57 -12.28 -18.31
N VAL A 2 -6.48 -11.42 -18.79
CA VAL A 2 -7.04 -10.35 -17.96
C VAL A 2 -7.71 -10.91 -16.69
N GLN A 3 -8.48 -11.97 -16.84
CA GLN A 3 -9.18 -12.57 -15.71
C GLN A 3 -8.22 -13.10 -14.65
N TYR A 4 -7.15 -13.76 -15.07
CA TYR A 4 -6.16 -14.28 -14.13
C TYR A 4 -5.43 -13.16 -13.42
N SER A 5 -5.12 -12.08 -14.14
CA SER A 5 -4.47 -10.91 -13.53
C SER A 5 -5.36 -10.26 -12.48
N LEU A 6 -6.67 -10.17 -12.75
CA LEU A 6 -7.61 -9.62 -11.77
C LEU A 6 -7.75 -10.52 -10.55
N TRP A 7 -7.73 -11.83 -10.72
CA TRP A 7 -7.71 -12.75 -9.59
C TRP A 7 -6.47 -12.57 -8.73
N LEU A 8 -5.31 -12.46 -9.39
CA LEU A 8 -4.06 -12.22 -8.67
C LEU A 8 -4.11 -10.89 -7.91
N ALA A 9 -4.61 -9.84 -8.56
CA ALA A 9 -4.76 -8.54 -7.93
C ALA A 9 -5.66 -8.63 -6.70
N ALA A 10 -6.77 -9.35 -6.80
CA ALA A 10 -7.69 -9.52 -5.68
C ALA A 10 -7.02 -10.25 -4.51
N VAL A 11 -6.25 -11.29 -4.79
CA VAL A 11 -5.54 -12.04 -3.74
C VAL A 11 -4.49 -11.16 -3.07
N LEU A 12 -3.71 -10.42 -3.85
CA LEU A 12 -2.68 -9.53 -3.31
C LEU A 12 -3.29 -8.42 -2.46
N PHE A 13 -4.39 -7.84 -2.92
CA PHE A 13 -5.09 -6.81 -2.15
C PHE A 13 -5.61 -7.37 -0.83
N ALA A 14 -6.21 -8.54 -0.87
CA ALA A 14 -6.73 -9.21 0.32
C ALA A 14 -5.62 -9.50 1.32
N LEU A 15 -4.45 -9.94 0.86
CA LEU A 15 -3.30 -10.18 1.73
C LEU A 15 -2.82 -8.89 2.37
N GLY A 16 -2.81 -7.79 1.62
CA GLY A 16 -2.45 -6.49 2.16
C GLY A 16 -3.41 -6.05 3.25
N VAL A 17 -4.70 -6.17 3.00
CA VAL A 17 -5.74 -5.83 3.99
C VAL A 17 -5.58 -6.68 5.25
N LEU A 18 -5.38 -7.97 5.07
CA LEU A 18 -5.21 -8.88 6.20
C LEU A 18 -4.00 -8.46 7.05
N GLY A 19 -2.90 -8.13 6.40
CA GLY A 19 -1.71 -7.68 7.11
C GLY A 19 -1.94 -6.38 7.88
N VAL A 20 -2.67 -5.44 7.31
CA VAL A 20 -3.00 -4.18 7.98
C VAL A 20 -3.83 -4.44 9.24
N VAL A 21 -4.76 -5.39 9.16
CA VAL A 21 -5.67 -5.67 10.28
C VAL A 21 -4.95 -6.36 11.44
N ILE A 22 -4.02 -7.28 11.15
CA ILE A 22 -3.45 -8.13 12.20
C ILE A 22 -2.08 -7.68 12.69
N ARG A 23 -1.37 -6.81 11.97
CA ARG A 23 -0.03 -6.39 12.37
C ARG A 23 -0.05 -5.00 12.99
N ARG A 24 0.86 -4.78 13.94
CA ARG A 24 0.99 -3.49 14.63
C ARG A 24 2.32 -2.80 14.35
N ASN A 25 3.23 -3.47 13.64
CA ASN A 25 4.51 -2.91 13.27
C ASN A 25 4.30 -1.91 12.13
N ALA A 26 4.74 -0.66 12.33
CA ALA A 26 4.51 0.41 11.35
C ALA A 26 5.17 0.13 10.01
N ILE A 27 6.34 -0.50 9.99
CA ILE A 27 7.02 -0.84 8.75
C ILE A 27 6.23 -1.91 7.99
N ILE A 28 5.71 -2.90 8.70
CA ILE A 28 4.90 -3.96 8.10
C ILE A 28 3.58 -3.38 7.57
N LEU A 29 2.94 -2.48 8.32
CA LEU A 29 1.73 -1.80 7.87
C LEU A 29 2.00 -1.02 6.58
N PHE A 30 3.11 -0.31 6.53
CA PHE A 30 3.52 0.42 5.34
C PHE A 30 3.69 -0.51 4.15
N MET A 31 4.37 -1.65 4.35
CA MET A 31 4.56 -2.64 3.30
C MET A 31 3.22 -3.22 2.82
N CYS A 32 2.28 -3.44 3.74
CA CYS A 32 0.96 -3.96 3.39
C CYS A 32 0.18 -2.96 2.53
N VAL A 33 0.25 -1.67 2.85
CA VAL A 33 -0.38 -0.63 2.05
C VAL A 33 0.25 -0.57 0.66
N GLU A 34 1.57 -0.70 0.57
CA GLU A 34 2.26 -0.76 -0.72
C GLU A 34 1.81 -1.97 -1.54
N LEU A 35 1.62 -3.10 -0.90
CA LEU A 35 1.10 -4.30 -1.57
C LEU A 35 -0.31 -4.05 -2.12
N MET A 36 -1.16 -3.38 -1.34
CA MET A 36 -2.50 -3.03 -1.79
C MET A 36 -2.47 -2.09 -3.01
N LEU A 37 -1.56 -1.11 -3.00
CA LEU A 37 -1.39 -0.19 -4.12
C LEU A 37 -0.89 -0.93 -5.38
N ASN A 38 0.05 -1.86 -5.21
CA ASN A 38 0.52 -2.68 -6.31
C ASN A 38 -0.60 -3.56 -6.88
N ALA A 39 -1.46 -4.09 -6.03
CA ALA A 39 -2.61 -4.88 -6.47
C ALA A 39 -3.56 -4.02 -7.30
N ALA A 40 -3.83 -2.79 -6.88
CA ALA A 40 -4.66 -1.85 -7.62
C ALA A 40 -4.04 -1.52 -8.98
N ASN A 41 -2.73 -1.31 -9.01
CA ASN A 41 -2.03 -1.06 -10.27
C ASN A 41 -2.13 -2.24 -11.23
N LEU A 42 -1.98 -3.45 -10.72
CA LEU A 42 -2.13 -4.65 -11.53
C LEU A 42 -3.53 -4.73 -12.11
N ALA A 43 -4.55 -4.41 -11.33
CA ALA A 43 -5.92 -4.39 -11.80
C ALA A 43 -6.11 -3.35 -12.91
N PHE A 44 -5.56 -2.15 -12.75
CA PHE A 44 -5.65 -1.09 -13.77
C PHE A 44 -4.97 -1.53 -15.08
N VAL A 45 -3.79 -2.13 -14.98
CA VAL A 45 -3.09 -2.61 -16.17
C VAL A 45 -3.89 -3.71 -16.86
N ALA A 46 -4.45 -4.64 -16.09
CA ALA A 46 -5.25 -5.71 -16.64
C ALA A 46 -6.48 -5.18 -17.37
N LEU A 47 -7.18 -4.22 -16.74
CA LEU A 47 -8.39 -3.63 -17.32
C LEU A 47 -8.07 -2.76 -18.54
N SER A 48 -6.87 -2.20 -18.61
CA SER A 48 -6.48 -1.39 -19.77
C SER A 48 -6.45 -2.21 -21.05
N ARG A 49 -6.30 -3.50 -20.96
CA ARG A 49 -6.35 -4.39 -22.12
C ARG A 49 -7.75 -4.49 -22.71
N VAL A 50 -8.77 -4.19 -21.90
CA VAL A 50 -10.16 -4.24 -22.32
C VAL A 50 -10.68 -2.86 -22.70
N VAL A 51 -10.37 -1.84 -21.89
CA VAL A 51 -10.90 -0.47 -22.06
C VAL A 51 -9.93 0.48 -22.76
N GLY A 52 -8.66 0.10 -22.92
CA GLY A 52 -7.68 0.91 -23.63
C GLY A 52 -6.64 1.53 -22.71
N MET A 53 -5.91 2.50 -23.24
CA MET A 53 -4.72 3.06 -22.59
C MET A 53 -5.01 3.89 -21.34
N ASP A 54 -6.26 4.27 -21.11
CA ASP A 54 -6.63 5.10 -19.95
C ASP A 54 -6.26 4.45 -18.63
N GLY A 55 -6.38 3.12 -18.55
CA GLY A 55 -6.00 2.39 -17.35
C GLY A 55 -4.51 2.51 -17.04
N GLN A 56 -3.67 2.53 -18.08
CA GLN A 56 -2.23 2.69 -17.90
C GLN A 56 -1.86 4.10 -17.49
N VAL A 57 -2.58 5.10 -17.97
CA VAL A 57 -2.39 6.49 -17.52
C VAL A 57 -2.66 6.59 -16.03
N PHE A 58 -3.74 5.99 -15.56
CA PHE A 58 -4.05 5.95 -14.12
C PHE A 58 -2.94 5.26 -13.33
N VAL A 59 -2.32 4.22 -13.88
CA VAL A 59 -1.21 3.54 -13.21
C VAL A 59 -0.06 4.52 -12.95
N PHE A 60 0.29 5.36 -13.92
CA PHE A 60 1.34 6.35 -13.72
C PHE A 60 0.99 7.34 -12.62
N PHE A 61 -0.26 7.79 -12.55
CA PHE A 61 -0.70 8.68 -11.47
C PHE A 61 -0.60 7.97 -10.12
N VAL A 62 -1.07 6.73 -10.05
CA VAL A 62 -1.02 5.97 -8.79
C VAL A 62 0.41 5.71 -8.37
N MET A 63 1.31 5.40 -9.32
CA MET A 63 2.72 5.21 -9.01
C MET A 63 3.36 6.48 -8.45
N THR A 64 3.02 7.64 -9.00
CA THR A 64 3.52 8.91 -8.52
C THR A 64 3.05 9.17 -7.10
N VAL A 65 1.77 8.97 -6.83
CA VAL A 65 1.20 9.13 -5.49
C VAL A 65 1.81 8.12 -4.53
N ALA A 66 1.97 6.88 -4.95
CA ALA A 66 2.57 5.84 -4.11
C ALA A 66 4.01 6.18 -3.75
N ALA A 67 4.78 6.70 -4.69
CA ALA A 67 6.15 7.11 -4.43
C ALA A 67 6.21 8.25 -3.41
N ALA A 68 5.31 9.23 -3.55
CA ALA A 68 5.22 10.33 -2.59
C ALA A 68 4.80 9.83 -1.22
N GLU A 69 3.82 8.96 -1.15
CA GLU A 69 3.38 8.35 0.12
C GLU A 69 4.48 7.53 0.75
N ALA A 70 5.26 6.81 -0.06
CA ALA A 70 6.39 6.03 0.44
C ALA A 70 7.42 6.93 1.10
N ALA A 71 7.78 8.04 0.45
CA ALA A 71 8.75 8.98 0.99
C ALA A 71 8.26 9.59 2.29
N VAL A 72 7.02 10.08 2.31
CA VAL A 72 6.44 10.70 3.51
C VAL A 72 6.25 9.67 4.61
N GLY A 73 5.70 8.50 4.29
CA GLY A 73 5.45 7.45 5.26
C GLY A 73 6.74 6.94 5.89
N LEU A 74 7.77 6.74 5.08
CA LEU A 74 9.05 6.30 5.59
C LEU A 74 9.68 7.35 6.49
N ALA A 75 9.57 8.63 6.11
CA ALA A 75 10.06 9.72 6.93
C ALA A 75 9.35 9.76 8.29
N ILE A 76 8.03 9.55 8.29
CA ILE A 76 7.26 9.50 9.55
C ILE A 76 7.71 8.32 10.41
N VAL A 77 7.89 7.15 9.82
CA VAL A 77 8.34 5.96 10.56
C VAL A 77 9.71 6.21 11.19
N ILE A 78 10.63 6.81 10.43
CA ILE A 78 11.97 7.12 10.93
C ILE A 78 11.88 8.11 12.08
N ALA A 79 11.07 9.17 11.94
CA ALA A 79 10.91 10.16 12.98
C ALA A 79 10.34 9.58 14.27
N LEU A 80 9.31 8.73 14.13
CA LEU A 80 8.70 8.08 15.28
C LEU A 80 9.67 7.12 15.96
N PHE A 81 10.41 6.36 15.17
CA PHE A 81 11.39 5.42 15.72
C PHE A 81 12.48 6.15 16.50
N ARG A 82 12.99 7.25 15.95
CA ARG A 82 14.01 8.04 16.63
C ARG A 82 13.51 8.64 17.94
N HIS A 83 12.21 8.87 18.03
CA HIS A 83 11.60 9.47 19.22
C HIS A 83 11.28 8.42 20.28
N ALA A 84 10.72 7.28 19.87
CA ALA A 84 10.23 6.22 20.78
C ALA A 84 11.05 4.93 20.74
N GLU A 85 12.00 4.83 19.80
CA GLU A 85 12.80 3.62 19.57
C GLU A 85 11.95 2.37 19.34
N SER A 86 10.77 2.57 18.72
CA SER A 86 9.82 1.50 18.45
C SER A 86 9.07 1.78 17.18
N VAL A 87 8.70 0.71 16.46
CA VAL A 87 7.83 0.79 15.27
C VAL A 87 6.47 0.17 15.52
N ASP A 88 6.18 -0.22 16.77
CA ASP A 88 4.88 -0.76 17.14
C ASP A 88 3.89 0.38 17.31
N THR A 89 2.79 0.34 16.55
CA THR A 89 1.77 1.39 16.59
C THR A 89 1.08 1.47 17.94
N GLY A 90 1.14 0.40 18.74
CA GLY A 90 0.61 0.42 20.10
C GLY A 90 1.34 1.37 21.04
N ASP A 91 2.59 1.74 20.68
CA ASP A 91 3.39 2.65 21.49
C ASP A 91 3.08 4.12 21.22
N PHE A 92 2.24 4.43 20.22
CA PHE A 92 1.93 5.79 19.80
C PHE A 92 0.48 6.15 20.08
N ASN A 93 0.14 6.23 21.37
CA ASN A 93 -1.23 6.44 21.85
C ASN A 93 -1.48 7.88 22.33
N LEU A 94 -0.80 8.85 21.76
CA LEU A 94 -0.85 10.24 22.25
C LEU A 94 -2.26 10.84 22.19
N LEU A 95 -3.07 10.45 21.22
CA LEU A 95 -4.42 10.98 21.06
C LEU A 95 -5.46 10.22 21.88
N ARG A 96 -5.07 9.11 22.46
CA ARG A 96 -5.98 8.22 23.16
C ARG A 96 -6.10 8.56 24.64
N TRP A 97 -5.07 9.11 25.19
CA TRP A 97 -4.95 9.45 26.61
C TRP A 97 -4.60 10.92 26.78
#